data_d388ec6a72d54b9097e64f4fb22df613
#
_entry.id   d388ec6a72d54b9097e64f4fb22df613
#
_cell.length_a   1.000
_cell.length_b   1.000
_cell.length_c   1.000
_cell.angle_alpha   90.00
_cell.angle_beta   90.00
_cell.angle_gamma   90.00
#
_symmetry.space_group_name_H-M   'P 1'
#
loop_
_entity.id
_entity.type
_entity.pdbx_description
1 polymer ?
#
loop_
_entity_poly.entity_id
_entity_poly.type
_entity_poly.pdbx_seq_one_letter_code
_entity_poly.pdbx_strand_id
1 'polypeptide(L)'
;MKRILCALLAALTALALCACGAAQDSESGGQASLSWGGLSFEETMPLRYAEQFSVSYAGEDYKFITIGQDQEFLLVAEGADVPNGVPETVTVLQQPLDEIYLVASAAMDSFARLDAVGCVRFSGRRESDWCIEKAQQAMRSGELLYAGRYSEPDYELILSKGCDLALENTMIYHSPEVVEQFETLGIPVLVEMSSYESEPFGRMEWVKLYGALLGKEDEATALFDEKMDSVSGVLDAEPTEK
;
A
#
# COMPACT_ATOMS: atom_id res chain seq x y z
N MET A 1 -46.24 5.85 54.02
CA MET A 1 -45.27 4.96 53.31
C MET A 1 -45.03 5.37 51.89
N LYS A 2 -46.02 5.67 51.04
CA LYS A 2 -45.79 6.09 49.62
C LYS A 2 -45.00 7.39 49.44
N ARG A 3 -45.14 8.36 50.35
CA ARG A 3 -44.42 9.65 50.26
C ARG A 3 -42.92 9.56 50.63
N ILE A 4 -42.56 8.61 51.51
CA ILE A 4 -41.18 8.35 51.91
C ILE A 4 -40.44 7.59 50.80
N LEU A 5 -41.14 6.69 50.12
CA LEU A 5 -40.57 5.92 49.00
C LEU A 5 -40.27 6.82 47.79
N CYS A 6 -41.10 7.81 47.51
CA CYS A 6 -40.84 8.79 46.45
C CYS A 6 -39.65 9.72 46.77
N ALA A 7 -39.45 10.08 48.03
CA ALA A 7 -38.32 10.92 48.42
C ALA A 7 -36.99 10.16 48.36
N LEU A 8 -36.97 8.86 48.67
CA LEU A 8 -35.81 8.01 48.53
C LEU A 8 -35.44 7.74 47.07
N LEU A 9 -36.43 7.58 46.17
CA LEU A 9 -36.18 7.41 44.72
C LEU A 9 -35.62 8.69 44.13
N ALA A 10 -36.11 9.88 44.53
CA ALA A 10 -35.60 11.17 44.05
C ALA A 10 -34.16 11.46 44.52
N ALA A 11 -33.79 11.02 45.73
CA ALA A 11 -32.44 11.16 46.26
C ALA A 11 -31.43 10.24 45.52
N LEU A 12 -31.86 9.02 45.12
CA LEU A 12 -31.00 8.09 44.38
C LEU A 12 -30.74 8.57 42.94
N THR A 13 -31.70 9.25 42.31
CA THR A 13 -31.50 9.81 40.93
C THR A 13 -30.63 11.07 40.96
N ALA A 14 -30.61 11.83 42.06
CA ALA A 14 -29.75 13.01 42.20
C ALA A 14 -28.27 12.65 42.37
N LEU A 15 -27.95 11.50 43.00
CA LEU A 15 -26.57 11.02 43.14
C LEU A 15 -25.99 10.43 41.83
N ALA A 16 -26.84 9.97 40.89
CA ALA A 16 -26.38 9.43 39.62
C ALA A 16 -26.00 10.53 38.57
N LEU A 17 -26.37 11.79 38.82
CA LEU A 17 -26.09 12.92 37.92
C LEU A 17 -24.82 13.71 38.28
N CYS A 18 -24.17 13.44 39.40
CA CYS A 18 -22.92 14.09 39.80
C CYS A 18 -21.65 13.31 39.43
N ALA A 19 -21.76 12.17 38.73
CA ALA A 19 -20.61 11.36 38.33
C ALA A 19 -20.15 11.54 36.88
N CYS A 20 -20.70 12.52 36.14
CA CYS A 20 -20.31 12.87 34.80
C CYS A 20 -19.77 14.31 34.70
N GLY A 21 -18.74 14.61 35.49
CA GLY A 21 -18.02 15.88 35.48
C GLY A 21 -16.52 15.61 35.61
N ALA A 22 -16.01 14.60 34.94
CA ALA A 22 -14.58 14.53 34.63
C ALA A 22 -14.35 15.35 33.35
N ALA A 23 -13.53 16.38 33.47
CA ALA A 23 -13.05 17.17 32.36
C ALA A 23 -12.54 16.20 31.26
N GLN A 24 -13.10 16.30 30.07
CA GLN A 24 -12.41 15.83 28.89
C GLN A 24 -11.22 16.76 28.71
N ASP A 25 -10.08 16.36 29.25
CA ASP A 25 -8.83 16.76 28.66
C ASP A 25 -8.90 16.27 27.21
N SER A 26 -8.83 17.21 26.30
CA SER A 26 -8.62 16.95 24.88
C SER A 26 -7.25 16.31 24.76
N GLU A 27 -7.19 15.01 24.89
CA GLU A 27 -6.03 14.26 24.40
C GLU A 27 -5.98 14.53 22.89
N SER A 28 -5.02 15.33 22.52
CA SER A 28 -4.47 15.36 21.16
C SER A 28 -4.31 13.90 20.75
N GLY A 29 -4.96 13.48 19.66
CA GLY A 29 -4.95 12.11 19.18
C GLY A 29 -3.53 11.62 19.01
N GLY A 30 -3.03 10.96 20.04
CA GLY A 30 -1.89 10.08 19.94
C GLY A 30 -2.34 8.92 19.07
N GLN A 31 -1.85 8.84 17.84
CA GLN A 31 -1.91 7.63 17.05
C GLN A 31 -1.35 6.53 17.94
N ALA A 32 -2.18 5.52 18.21
CA ALA A 32 -1.71 4.34 18.94
C ALA A 32 -0.55 3.77 18.08
N SER A 33 0.68 3.85 18.61
CA SER A 33 1.83 3.32 17.90
C SER A 33 1.63 1.83 17.72
N LEU A 34 1.59 1.37 16.48
CA LEU A 34 1.53 -0.04 16.15
C LEU A 34 2.83 -0.68 16.67
N SER A 35 2.71 -1.70 17.53
CA SER A 35 3.90 -2.38 18.06
C SER A 35 3.68 -3.89 18.16
N TRP A 36 4.57 -4.67 17.59
CA TRP A 36 4.63 -6.13 17.69
C TRP A 36 6.03 -6.62 17.30
N GLY A 37 6.38 -7.83 17.72
CA GLY A 37 7.69 -8.42 17.41
C GLY A 37 8.89 -7.61 17.93
N GLY A 38 8.69 -6.71 18.92
CA GLY A 38 9.74 -5.80 19.41
C GLY A 38 9.94 -4.56 18.56
N LEU A 39 9.16 -4.38 17.48
CA LEU A 39 9.15 -3.19 16.63
C LEU A 39 8.12 -2.16 17.15
N SER A 40 8.41 -0.88 16.97
CA SER A 40 7.49 0.23 17.20
C SER A 40 7.47 1.10 15.96
N PHE A 41 6.31 1.22 15.32
CA PHE A 41 6.12 2.00 14.11
C PHE A 41 5.62 3.40 14.48
N GLU A 42 6.55 4.34 14.65
CA GLU A 42 6.27 5.68 15.17
C GLU A 42 6.17 6.75 14.07
N GLU A 43 6.87 6.53 12.97
CA GLU A 43 6.88 7.45 11.84
C GLU A 43 5.99 6.91 10.72
N THR A 44 5.36 7.82 9.98
CA THR A 44 4.53 7.48 8.82
C THR A 44 4.95 8.28 7.60
N MET A 45 4.85 7.67 6.43
CA MET A 45 5.05 8.34 5.15
C MET A 45 4.05 9.50 5.00
N PRO A 46 4.53 10.74 4.73
CA PRO A 46 3.62 11.86 4.52
C PRO A 46 2.90 11.71 3.17
N LEU A 47 1.58 11.50 3.25
CA LEU A 47 0.68 11.47 2.09
C LEU A 47 -0.20 12.71 2.10
N ARG A 48 -0.44 13.28 0.91
CA ARG A 48 -1.28 14.49 0.73
C ARG A 48 -2.66 14.18 0.18
N TYR A 49 -2.78 13.14 -0.61
CA TYR A 49 -3.99 12.83 -1.37
C TYR A 49 -4.36 11.36 -1.35
N ALA A 50 -3.38 10.46 -1.26
CA ALA A 50 -3.64 9.03 -1.24
C ALA A 50 -4.27 8.60 0.09
N GLU A 51 -5.36 7.83 0.00
CA GLU A 51 -6.15 7.34 1.13
C GLU A 51 -6.18 5.80 1.18
N GLN A 52 -5.80 5.14 0.08
CA GLN A 52 -5.91 3.68 -0.02
C GLN A 52 -4.65 2.94 0.41
N PHE A 53 -3.60 3.62 0.84
CA PHE A 53 -2.45 2.97 1.44
C PHE A 53 -1.84 3.81 2.56
N SER A 54 -1.08 3.17 3.43
CA SER A 54 -0.19 3.83 4.37
C SER A 54 1.14 3.08 4.49
N VAL A 55 2.19 3.78 4.87
CA VAL A 55 3.50 3.22 5.18
C VAL A 55 3.96 3.77 6.51
N SER A 56 4.25 2.90 7.46
CA SER A 56 4.79 3.26 8.77
C SER A 56 6.16 2.61 8.96
N TYR A 57 7.06 3.30 9.65
CA TYR A 57 8.46 2.92 9.76
C TYR A 57 8.82 2.49 11.18
N ALA A 58 9.62 1.43 11.31
CA ALA A 58 10.29 1.04 12.54
C ALA A 58 11.81 0.98 12.28
N GLY A 59 12.49 2.10 12.51
CA GLY A 59 13.86 2.30 12.10
C GLY A 59 14.03 2.34 10.57
N GLU A 60 15.22 1.95 10.11
CA GLU A 60 15.54 1.92 8.68
C GLU A 60 15.20 0.57 8.02
N ASP A 61 15.05 -0.48 8.83
CA ASP A 61 14.98 -1.87 8.36
C ASP A 61 13.56 -2.37 8.12
N TYR A 62 12.52 -1.72 8.69
CA TYR A 62 11.17 -2.26 8.67
C TYR A 62 10.15 -1.21 8.25
N LYS A 63 9.28 -1.59 7.31
CA LYS A 63 8.15 -0.78 6.88
C LYS A 63 6.88 -1.61 7.00
N PHE A 64 5.90 -1.09 7.74
CA PHE A 64 4.57 -1.67 7.77
C PHE A 64 3.69 -0.94 6.77
N ILE A 65 3.14 -1.70 5.82
CA ILE A 65 2.36 -1.19 4.71
C ILE A 65 0.94 -1.72 4.85
N THR A 66 -0.05 -0.83 4.78
CA THR A 66 -1.45 -1.22 4.66
C THR A 66 -2.00 -0.76 3.31
N ILE A 67 -2.87 -1.56 2.69
CA ILE A 67 -3.54 -1.23 1.44
C ILE A 67 -5.02 -1.57 1.56
N GLY A 68 -5.89 -0.60 1.30
CA GLY A 68 -7.31 -0.74 1.53
C GLY A 68 -7.62 -1.04 2.99
N GLN A 69 -8.49 -2.04 3.24
CA GLN A 69 -8.90 -2.43 4.59
C GLN A 69 -8.31 -3.78 5.03
N ASP A 70 -7.82 -4.58 4.08
CA ASP A 70 -7.59 -6.01 4.32
C ASP A 70 -6.15 -6.46 4.01
N GLN A 71 -5.32 -5.63 3.38
CA GLN A 71 -3.96 -6.03 3.03
C GLN A 71 -2.95 -5.39 3.97
N GLU A 72 -2.16 -6.21 4.64
CA GLU A 72 -1.11 -5.80 5.57
C GLU A 72 0.21 -6.48 5.21
N PHE A 73 1.27 -5.69 5.09
CA PHE A 73 2.60 -6.19 4.74
C PHE A 73 3.65 -5.65 5.70
N LEU A 74 4.60 -6.50 6.04
CA LEU A 74 5.85 -6.10 6.64
C LEU A 74 6.94 -6.20 5.57
N LEU A 75 7.43 -5.07 5.11
CA LEU A 75 8.61 -5.02 4.26
C LEU A 75 9.86 -4.96 5.14
N VAL A 76 10.73 -5.92 4.94
CA VAL A 76 12.00 -6.09 5.65
C VAL A 76 13.13 -5.72 4.71
N ALA A 77 14.03 -4.84 5.13
CA ALA A 77 15.16 -4.40 4.32
C ALA A 77 16.13 -5.55 4.01
N GLU A 78 16.89 -5.41 2.95
CA GLU A 78 17.92 -6.38 2.57
C GLU A 78 18.94 -6.59 3.70
N GLY A 79 19.14 -7.83 4.08
CA GLY A 79 20.08 -8.22 5.14
C GLY A 79 19.55 -8.08 6.57
N ALA A 80 18.35 -7.54 6.77
CA ALA A 80 17.69 -7.55 8.06
C ALA A 80 16.97 -8.87 8.31
N ASP A 81 16.90 -9.29 9.58
CA ASP A 81 16.20 -10.51 9.98
C ASP A 81 14.69 -10.26 10.09
N VAL A 82 13.88 -11.22 9.66
CA VAL A 82 12.43 -11.17 9.90
C VAL A 82 12.18 -11.26 11.41
N PRO A 83 11.48 -10.29 12.02
CA PRO A 83 11.27 -10.29 13.47
C PRO A 83 10.34 -11.42 13.91
N ASN A 84 10.57 -11.92 15.15
CA ASN A 84 9.67 -12.90 15.72
C ASN A 84 8.33 -12.25 16.10
N GLY A 85 7.23 -13.01 15.96
CA GLY A 85 5.92 -12.57 16.41
C GLY A 85 5.21 -11.63 15.44
N VAL A 86 5.58 -11.64 14.15
CA VAL A 86 4.77 -11.03 13.08
C VAL A 86 3.39 -11.71 13.09
N PRO A 87 2.28 -10.94 13.14
CA PRO A 87 0.95 -11.52 13.08
C PRO A 87 0.74 -12.36 11.81
N GLU A 88 -0.03 -13.44 11.91
CA GLU A 88 -0.34 -14.29 10.75
C GLU A 88 -1.10 -13.57 9.63
N THR A 89 -1.77 -12.45 9.95
CA THR A 89 -2.45 -11.60 8.98
C THR A 89 -1.51 -10.72 8.17
N VAL A 90 -0.27 -10.56 8.62
CA VAL A 90 0.73 -9.69 7.98
C VAL A 90 1.61 -10.52 7.06
N THR A 91 1.56 -10.18 5.78
CA THR A 91 2.43 -10.79 4.77
C THR A 91 3.83 -10.19 4.82
N VAL A 92 4.85 -11.02 4.97
CA VAL A 92 6.25 -10.57 4.98
C VAL A 92 6.77 -10.47 3.55
N LEU A 93 7.35 -9.30 3.22
CA LEU A 93 8.09 -9.04 1.99
C LEU A 93 9.54 -8.79 2.35
N GLN A 94 10.47 -9.53 1.77
CA GLN A 94 11.91 -9.36 1.99
C GLN A 94 12.53 -8.67 0.79
N GLN A 95 13.22 -7.54 1.01
CA GLN A 95 13.99 -6.88 -0.05
C GLN A 95 15.30 -7.66 -0.34
N PRO A 96 15.85 -7.59 -1.57
CA PRO A 96 15.32 -6.83 -2.69
C PRO A 96 14.08 -7.50 -3.31
N LEU A 97 13.17 -6.70 -3.88
CA LEU A 97 12.06 -7.16 -4.70
C LEU A 97 12.45 -6.92 -6.17
N ASP A 98 13.05 -7.90 -6.82
CA ASP A 98 13.63 -7.78 -8.16
C ASP A 98 13.16 -8.88 -9.15
N GLU A 99 12.32 -9.81 -8.70
CA GLU A 99 11.66 -10.81 -9.54
C GLU A 99 10.11 -10.67 -9.44
N ILE A 100 9.58 -9.50 -9.78
CA ILE A 100 8.15 -9.18 -9.62
C ILE A 100 7.35 -9.68 -10.82
N TYR A 101 6.20 -10.35 -10.55
CA TYR A 101 5.12 -10.53 -11.53
C TYR A 101 4.18 -9.34 -11.48
N LEU A 102 4.09 -8.56 -12.56
CA LEU A 102 3.33 -7.32 -12.60
C LEU A 102 2.22 -7.35 -13.64
N VAL A 103 1.00 -7.09 -13.17
CA VAL A 103 -0.22 -6.99 -13.98
C VAL A 103 -0.75 -5.56 -14.03
N ALA A 104 -0.61 -4.82 -12.92
CA ALA A 104 -1.14 -3.47 -12.77
C ALA A 104 -0.43 -2.48 -13.69
N SER A 105 -1.11 -1.99 -14.74
CA SER A 105 -0.50 -1.08 -15.71
C SER A 105 -0.14 0.30 -15.12
N ALA A 106 -0.87 0.76 -14.11
CA ALA A 106 -0.53 2.00 -13.40
C ALA A 106 0.81 1.87 -12.66
N ALA A 107 1.05 0.72 -12.03
CA ALA A 107 2.32 0.44 -11.37
C ALA A 107 3.49 0.46 -12.37
N MET A 108 3.36 -0.14 -13.55
CA MET A 108 4.43 -0.16 -14.54
C MET A 108 4.90 1.24 -14.98
N ASP A 109 4.00 2.24 -15.07
CA ASP A 109 4.41 3.62 -15.35
C ASP A 109 5.30 4.18 -14.23
N SER A 110 4.93 3.91 -12.98
CA SER A 110 5.73 4.30 -11.82
C SER A 110 7.09 3.60 -11.80
N PHE A 111 7.13 2.29 -12.04
CA PHE A 111 8.40 1.54 -12.17
C PHE A 111 9.29 2.09 -13.29
N ALA A 112 8.69 2.44 -14.44
CA ALA A 112 9.43 3.01 -15.55
C ALA A 112 10.01 4.40 -15.23
N ARG A 113 9.30 5.22 -14.44
CA ARG A 113 9.75 6.55 -14.01
C ARG A 113 10.81 6.48 -12.92
N LEU A 114 10.71 5.52 -12.03
CA LEU A 114 11.71 5.24 -10.99
C LEU A 114 12.94 4.48 -11.52
N ASP A 115 13.01 4.26 -12.83
CA ASP A 115 14.06 3.46 -13.48
C ASP A 115 14.22 2.06 -12.86
N ALA A 116 13.08 1.41 -12.60
CA ALA A 116 12.96 0.13 -11.89
C ALA A 116 12.23 -0.95 -12.71
N VAL A 117 12.11 -0.81 -14.03
CA VAL A 117 11.52 -1.87 -14.89
C VAL A 117 12.31 -3.17 -14.77
N GLY A 118 13.63 -3.09 -14.48
CA GLY A 118 14.48 -4.24 -14.26
C GLY A 118 14.09 -5.11 -13.05
N CYS A 119 13.31 -4.56 -12.10
CA CYS A 119 12.76 -5.35 -10.98
C CYS A 119 11.53 -6.17 -11.38
N VAL A 120 10.97 -5.93 -12.57
CA VAL A 120 9.81 -6.66 -13.08
C VAL A 120 10.29 -7.78 -13.99
N ARG A 121 10.25 -9.01 -13.50
CA ARG A 121 10.67 -10.18 -14.27
C ARG A 121 9.56 -10.74 -15.14
N PHE A 122 8.31 -10.62 -14.69
CA PHE A 122 7.16 -11.21 -15.35
C PHE A 122 6.08 -10.17 -15.58
N SER A 123 5.51 -10.20 -16.77
CA SER A 123 4.41 -9.33 -17.18
C SER A 123 3.13 -10.14 -17.35
N GLY A 124 2.05 -9.66 -16.72
CA GLY A 124 0.69 -10.14 -16.98
C GLY A 124 0.10 -9.65 -18.31
N ARG A 125 0.86 -8.87 -19.08
CA ARG A 125 0.44 -8.28 -20.35
C ARG A 125 1.46 -8.59 -21.45
N ARG A 126 0.97 -8.71 -22.67
CA ARG A 126 1.84 -8.90 -23.84
C ARG A 126 2.54 -7.58 -24.21
N GLU A 127 3.63 -7.66 -24.94
CA GLU A 127 4.36 -6.49 -25.43
C GLU A 127 3.44 -5.46 -26.14
N SER A 128 2.57 -5.94 -27.01
CA SER A 128 1.62 -5.10 -27.77
C SER A 128 0.60 -4.35 -26.90
N ASP A 129 0.40 -4.80 -25.67
CA ASP A 129 -0.60 -4.25 -24.75
C ASP A 129 0.00 -3.16 -23.85
N TRP A 130 1.32 -2.96 -23.90
CA TRP A 130 2.01 -1.91 -23.18
C TRP A 130 2.13 -0.64 -24.02
N CYS A 131 1.73 0.50 -23.44
CA CYS A 131 2.01 1.84 -23.99
C CYS A 131 3.32 2.42 -23.45
N ILE A 132 4.01 1.70 -22.56
CA ILE A 132 5.24 2.13 -21.90
C ILE A 132 6.42 1.53 -22.64
N GLU A 133 7.20 2.40 -23.30
CA GLU A 133 8.28 1.95 -24.19
C GLU A 133 9.36 1.16 -23.48
N LYS A 134 9.74 1.54 -22.23
CA LYS A 134 10.70 0.80 -21.42
C LYS A 134 10.25 -0.66 -21.18
N ALA A 135 8.96 -0.87 -20.91
CA ALA A 135 8.40 -2.22 -20.74
C ALA A 135 8.45 -3.02 -22.04
N GLN A 136 8.09 -2.41 -23.18
CA GLN A 136 8.21 -3.05 -24.50
C GLN A 136 9.65 -3.42 -24.83
N GLN A 137 10.61 -2.55 -24.55
CA GLN A 137 12.04 -2.80 -24.78
C GLN A 137 12.55 -3.95 -23.92
N ALA A 138 12.19 -3.98 -22.63
CA ALA A 138 12.53 -5.08 -21.73
C ALA A 138 11.93 -6.42 -22.19
N MET A 139 10.72 -6.41 -22.76
CA MET A 139 10.13 -7.63 -23.33
C MET A 139 10.85 -8.07 -24.62
N ARG A 140 11.26 -7.14 -25.48
CA ARG A 140 12.02 -7.46 -26.71
C ARG A 140 13.41 -8.01 -26.41
N SER A 141 14.05 -7.51 -25.34
CA SER A 141 15.36 -8.02 -24.89
C SER A 141 15.25 -9.37 -24.17
N GLY A 142 14.06 -9.77 -23.70
CA GLY A 142 13.85 -10.99 -22.91
C GLY A 142 14.15 -10.80 -21.41
N GLU A 143 14.36 -9.57 -20.96
CA GLU A 143 14.51 -9.24 -19.54
C GLU A 143 13.16 -9.32 -18.83
N LEU A 144 12.08 -8.89 -19.47
CA LEU A 144 10.71 -8.98 -19.01
C LEU A 144 9.96 -10.05 -19.82
N LEU A 145 9.46 -11.08 -19.14
CA LEU A 145 8.80 -12.22 -19.79
C LEU A 145 7.27 -12.11 -19.65
N TYR A 146 6.54 -12.44 -20.71
CA TYR A 146 5.09 -12.63 -20.58
C TYR A 146 4.82 -13.94 -19.85
N ALA A 147 4.17 -13.87 -18.71
CA ALA A 147 3.87 -15.02 -17.84
C ALA A 147 2.36 -15.20 -17.59
N GLY A 148 1.57 -15.08 -18.64
CA GLY A 148 0.12 -15.21 -18.55
C GLY A 148 -0.56 -13.93 -18.07
N ARG A 149 -1.88 -13.89 -18.13
CA ARG A 149 -2.70 -12.76 -17.65
C ARG A 149 -3.14 -13.00 -16.20
N TYR A 150 -3.65 -11.97 -15.53
CA TYR A 150 -4.10 -12.02 -14.14
C TYR A 150 -4.97 -13.23 -13.79
N SER A 151 -5.83 -13.69 -14.71
CA SER A 151 -6.75 -14.85 -14.48
C SER A 151 -6.18 -16.20 -14.91
N GLU A 152 -5.03 -16.22 -15.56
CA GLU A 152 -4.34 -17.42 -16.07
C GLU A 152 -2.82 -17.20 -16.09
N PRO A 153 -2.17 -17.07 -14.91
CA PRO A 153 -0.72 -16.96 -14.83
C PRO A 153 -0.03 -18.25 -15.26
N ASP A 154 1.13 -18.12 -15.84
CA ASP A 154 2.02 -19.26 -16.13
C ASP A 154 2.84 -19.58 -14.89
N TYR A 155 2.25 -20.31 -13.95
CA TYR A 155 2.88 -20.67 -12.68
C TYR A 155 4.17 -21.47 -12.87
N GLU A 156 4.28 -22.30 -13.92
CA GLU A 156 5.49 -23.08 -14.20
C GLU A 156 6.65 -22.15 -14.54
N LEU A 157 6.43 -21.18 -15.42
CA LEU A 157 7.42 -20.17 -15.78
C LEU A 157 7.81 -19.33 -14.56
N ILE A 158 6.81 -18.82 -13.81
CA ILE A 158 7.01 -17.98 -12.63
C ILE A 158 7.86 -18.71 -11.58
N LEU A 159 7.50 -19.95 -11.23
CA LEU A 159 8.23 -20.74 -10.25
C LEU A 159 9.64 -21.13 -10.73
N SER A 160 9.82 -21.39 -12.02
CA SER A 160 11.11 -21.82 -12.56
C SER A 160 12.20 -20.76 -12.44
N LYS A 161 11.81 -19.48 -12.28
CA LYS A 161 12.73 -18.34 -12.21
C LYS A 161 12.79 -17.69 -10.82
N GLY A 162 11.83 -17.98 -9.97
CA GLY A 162 11.59 -17.27 -8.72
C GLY A 162 10.65 -16.08 -8.91
N CYS A 163 9.88 -15.75 -7.88
CA CYS A 163 9.02 -14.58 -7.86
C CYS A 163 8.88 -14.08 -6.42
N ASP A 164 9.23 -12.82 -6.20
CA ASP A 164 9.24 -12.21 -4.87
C ASP A 164 7.88 -11.61 -4.50
N LEU A 165 7.12 -11.19 -5.51
CA LEU A 165 5.84 -10.50 -5.35
C LEU A 165 5.00 -10.60 -6.61
N ALA A 166 3.74 -10.97 -6.48
CA ALA A 166 2.73 -10.77 -7.50
C ALA A 166 2.01 -9.42 -7.26
N LEU A 167 2.26 -8.44 -8.14
CA LEU A 167 1.64 -7.12 -8.11
C LEU A 167 0.44 -7.10 -9.04
N GLU A 168 -0.72 -7.37 -8.49
CA GLU A 168 -1.98 -7.53 -9.19
C GLU A 168 -2.80 -6.22 -9.20
N ASN A 169 -3.80 -6.16 -10.04
CA ASN A 169 -4.82 -5.13 -9.99
C ASN A 169 -6.15 -5.70 -9.45
N THR A 170 -7.11 -4.83 -9.16
CA THR A 170 -8.39 -5.23 -8.56
C THR A 170 -9.25 -6.17 -9.42
N MET A 171 -8.91 -6.41 -10.70
CA MET A 171 -9.57 -7.42 -11.52
C MET A 171 -9.33 -8.83 -10.98
N ILE A 172 -8.27 -9.03 -10.19
CA ILE A 172 -7.96 -10.32 -9.54
C ILE A 172 -9.09 -10.78 -8.61
N TYR A 173 -9.90 -9.88 -8.07
CA TYR A 173 -11.05 -10.22 -7.24
C TYR A 173 -12.14 -11.03 -7.99
N HIS A 174 -12.08 -11.08 -9.32
CA HIS A 174 -12.92 -11.95 -10.15
C HIS A 174 -12.30 -13.35 -10.35
N SER A 175 -11.09 -13.57 -9.85
CA SER A 175 -10.35 -14.83 -9.95
C SER A 175 -9.65 -15.14 -8.63
N PRO A 176 -10.38 -15.27 -7.50
CA PRO A 176 -9.78 -15.45 -6.17
C PRO A 176 -8.92 -16.72 -6.09
N GLU A 177 -9.23 -17.73 -6.90
CA GLU A 177 -8.42 -18.95 -7.01
C GLU A 177 -6.98 -18.71 -7.46
N VAL A 178 -6.73 -17.61 -8.16
CA VAL A 178 -5.36 -17.22 -8.57
C VAL A 178 -4.57 -16.69 -7.38
N VAL A 179 -5.22 -15.88 -6.51
CA VAL A 179 -4.61 -15.40 -5.27
C VAL A 179 -4.26 -16.59 -4.37
N GLU A 180 -5.23 -17.49 -4.12
CA GLU A 180 -5.04 -18.70 -3.32
C GLU A 180 -3.89 -19.58 -3.88
N GLN A 181 -3.77 -19.65 -5.21
CA GLN A 181 -2.70 -20.42 -5.85
C GLN A 181 -1.33 -19.77 -5.65
N PHE A 182 -1.19 -18.46 -5.80
CA PHE A 182 0.07 -17.76 -5.52
C PHE A 182 0.49 -17.92 -4.06
N GLU A 183 -0.44 -17.74 -3.12
CA GLU A 183 -0.20 -17.93 -1.68
C GLU A 183 0.23 -19.37 -1.36
N THR A 184 -0.44 -20.39 -1.96
CA THR A 184 -0.06 -21.79 -1.81
C THR A 184 1.36 -22.07 -2.32
N LEU A 185 1.80 -21.32 -3.33
CA LEU A 185 3.14 -21.41 -3.88
C LEU A 185 4.17 -20.57 -3.11
N GLY A 186 3.72 -19.89 -2.05
CA GLY A 186 4.58 -19.02 -1.22
C GLY A 186 4.94 -17.70 -1.88
N ILE A 187 4.19 -17.28 -2.89
CA ILE A 187 4.37 -16.00 -3.58
C ILE A 187 3.39 -14.99 -2.98
N PRO A 188 3.88 -13.92 -2.33
CA PRO A 188 3.03 -12.86 -1.81
C PRO A 188 2.24 -12.17 -2.93
N VAL A 189 0.99 -11.79 -2.63
CA VAL A 189 0.14 -11.04 -3.58
C VAL A 189 -0.17 -9.68 -2.99
N LEU A 190 0.15 -8.61 -3.74
CA LEU A 190 -0.25 -7.25 -3.44
C LEU A 190 -1.24 -6.79 -4.51
N VAL A 191 -2.45 -6.44 -4.09
CA VAL A 191 -3.47 -5.91 -5.00
C VAL A 191 -3.44 -4.39 -4.97
N GLU A 192 -3.05 -3.81 -6.09
CA GLU A 192 -2.95 -2.38 -6.32
C GLU A 192 -4.34 -1.75 -6.36
N MET A 193 -4.57 -0.70 -5.56
CA MET A 193 -5.88 -0.08 -5.39
C MET A 193 -5.90 1.40 -5.77
N SER A 194 -4.95 1.90 -6.55
CA SER A 194 -4.92 3.32 -6.95
C SER A 194 -6.19 3.76 -7.69
N SER A 195 -6.87 2.83 -8.35
CA SER A 195 -8.14 3.09 -9.03
C SER A 195 -9.30 3.42 -8.08
N TYR A 196 -9.16 3.12 -6.78
CA TYR A 196 -10.13 3.42 -5.72
C TYR A 196 -9.85 4.74 -5.00
N GLU A 197 -8.75 5.43 -5.34
CA GLU A 197 -8.51 6.76 -4.81
C GLU A 197 -9.61 7.73 -5.25
N SER A 198 -10.10 8.52 -4.28
CA SER A 198 -11.15 9.52 -4.49
C SER A 198 -10.66 10.67 -5.37
N GLU A 199 -9.38 11.01 -5.26
CA GLU A 199 -8.74 12.12 -5.94
C GLU A 199 -7.76 11.63 -7.01
N PRO A 200 -7.69 12.26 -8.20
CA PRO A 200 -6.70 11.91 -9.23
C PRO A 200 -5.25 12.01 -8.73
N PHE A 201 -4.99 12.97 -7.84
CA PHE A 201 -3.66 13.17 -7.24
C PHE A 201 -3.29 12.05 -6.27
N GLY A 202 -4.28 11.44 -5.59
CA GLY A 202 -4.07 10.24 -4.80
C GLY A 202 -3.51 9.09 -5.64
N ARG A 203 -4.06 8.88 -6.85
CA ARG A 203 -3.53 7.87 -7.79
C ARG A 203 -2.08 8.14 -8.20
N MET A 204 -1.73 9.41 -8.39
CA MET A 204 -0.35 9.80 -8.72
C MET A 204 0.59 9.57 -7.54
N GLU A 205 0.10 9.74 -6.31
CA GLU A 205 0.89 9.59 -5.10
C GLU A 205 1.27 8.13 -4.79
N TRP A 206 0.63 7.16 -5.44
CA TRP A 206 0.99 5.73 -5.36
C TRP A 206 2.44 5.45 -5.79
N VAL A 207 3.07 6.35 -6.54
CA VAL A 207 4.50 6.25 -6.84
C VAL A 207 5.35 6.16 -5.56
N LYS A 208 4.90 6.78 -4.45
CA LYS A 208 5.60 6.70 -3.15
C LYS A 208 5.53 5.30 -2.54
N LEU A 209 4.40 4.58 -2.71
CA LEU A 209 4.31 3.17 -2.29
C LEU A 209 5.34 2.33 -3.04
N TYR A 210 5.42 2.49 -4.37
CA TYR A 210 6.41 1.75 -5.16
C TYR A 210 7.84 2.16 -4.81
N GLY A 211 8.07 3.44 -4.48
CA GLY A 211 9.34 3.90 -3.91
C GLY A 211 9.69 3.14 -2.63
N ALA A 212 8.74 3.00 -1.70
CA ALA A 212 8.95 2.27 -0.46
C ALA A 212 9.28 0.78 -0.68
N LEU A 213 8.57 0.12 -1.60
CA LEU A 213 8.81 -1.28 -1.96
C LEU A 213 10.21 -1.50 -2.54
N LEU A 214 10.71 -0.53 -3.30
CA LEU A 214 11.97 -0.62 -4.06
C LEU A 214 13.16 0.06 -3.39
N GLY A 215 12.99 0.67 -2.20
CA GLY A 215 14.03 1.46 -1.53
C GLY A 215 14.40 2.74 -2.28
N LYS A 216 13.41 3.37 -2.95
CA LYS A 216 13.55 4.59 -3.78
C LYS A 216 12.58 5.69 -3.32
N GLU A 217 12.41 5.86 -2.01
CA GLU A 217 11.43 6.80 -1.44
C GLU A 217 11.71 8.24 -1.81
N ASP A 218 12.99 8.64 -1.80
CA ASP A 218 13.40 10.02 -2.10
C ASP A 218 13.11 10.35 -3.56
N GLU A 219 13.46 9.45 -4.49
CA GLU A 219 13.18 9.61 -5.91
C GLU A 219 11.68 9.64 -6.20
N ALA A 220 10.91 8.79 -5.51
CA ALA A 220 9.46 8.73 -5.66
C ALA A 220 8.78 10.00 -5.15
N THR A 221 9.26 10.53 -4.02
CA THR A 221 8.77 11.79 -3.46
C THR A 221 9.09 12.95 -4.38
N ALA A 222 10.33 13.04 -4.87
CA ALA A 222 10.74 14.08 -5.81
C ALA A 222 9.93 14.03 -7.11
N LEU A 223 9.68 12.82 -7.64
CA LEU A 223 8.87 12.62 -8.84
C LEU A 223 7.42 13.07 -8.64
N PHE A 224 6.84 12.78 -7.49
CA PHE A 224 5.50 13.22 -7.15
C PHE A 224 5.43 14.75 -7.03
N ASP A 225 6.37 15.36 -6.32
CA ASP A 225 6.41 16.81 -6.10
C ASP A 225 6.60 17.57 -7.43
N GLU A 226 7.51 17.13 -8.31
CA GLU A 226 7.67 17.71 -9.65
C GLU A 226 6.35 17.68 -10.46
N LYS A 227 5.60 16.58 -10.36
CA LYS A 227 4.31 16.47 -11.02
C LYS A 227 3.28 17.43 -10.45
N MET A 228 3.23 17.55 -9.12
CA MET A 228 2.32 18.47 -8.45
C MET A 228 2.61 19.92 -8.80
N ASP A 229 3.89 20.32 -8.84
CA ASP A 229 4.29 21.67 -9.26
C ASP A 229 3.88 21.96 -10.70
N SER A 230 4.03 20.98 -11.60
CA SER A 230 3.62 21.12 -13.01
C SER A 230 2.10 21.31 -13.15
N VAL A 231 1.30 20.60 -12.34
CA VAL A 231 -0.16 20.72 -12.37
C VAL A 231 -0.63 22.02 -11.74
N SER A 232 -0.04 22.45 -10.61
CA SER A 232 -0.37 23.72 -9.97
C SER A 232 -0.16 24.90 -10.91
N GLY A 233 0.94 24.89 -11.68
CA GLY A 233 1.21 25.92 -12.68
C GLY A 233 0.16 26.00 -13.81
N VAL A 234 -0.52 24.87 -14.10
CA VAL A 234 -1.62 24.85 -15.09
C VAL A 234 -2.94 25.32 -14.49
N LEU A 235 -3.22 24.95 -13.23
CA LEU A 235 -4.44 25.34 -12.53
C LEU A 235 -4.47 26.84 -12.21
N ASP A 236 -3.31 27.43 -11.93
CA ASP A 236 -3.14 28.85 -11.65
C ASP A 236 -3.08 29.73 -12.93
N ALA A 237 -2.93 29.11 -14.10
CA ALA A 237 -2.96 29.84 -15.36
C ALA A 237 -4.40 30.30 -15.65
N GLU A 238 -4.63 31.63 -15.68
CA GLU A 238 -5.94 32.19 -16.06
C GLU A 238 -6.37 31.65 -17.44
N PRO A 239 -7.66 31.31 -17.60
CA PRO A 239 -8.17 30.88 -18.91
C PRO A 239 -7.95 32.01 -19.91
N THR A 240 -7.09 31.77 -20.91
CA THR A 240 -6.95 32.68 -22.06
C THR A 240 -8.30 32.77 -22.74
N GLU A 241 -9.00 33.89 -22.56
CA GLU A 241 -10.21 34.20 -23.33
C GLU A 241 -9.88 34.09 -24.84
N LYS A 242 -10.65 33.23 -25.54
CA LYS A 242 -10.68 33.15 -26.99
C LYS A 242 -11.81 34.01 -27.54
#